data_c63cf689afbbf758ae1d162b92a293a3
#
_entry.id   c63cf689afbbf758ae1d162b92a293a3
#
_cell.length_a   1.000
_cell.length_b   1.000
_cell.length_c   1.000
_cell.angle_alpha   90.00
_cell.angle_beta   90.00
_cell.angle_gamma   90.00
#
_symmetry.space_group_name_H-M   'P 1'
#
loop_
_entity.id
_entity.type
_entity.pdbx_description
1 polymer ?
#
loop_
_entity_poly.entity_id
_entity_poly.type
_entity_poly.pdbx_seq_one_letter_code
_entity_poly.pdbx_strand_id
1 'polypeptide(L)'
;MSFISIISQFLYYRTIPEHEEIKKQLMPKILEQEEKFKNNNIGIENAYTSYSIDKDWCENNSLLTEPSVVKPVVLQTIDEVVNHMKNNDLYPIPPYKEYFISNAWYTRYNTGGSFDYHNHENSQHIIDGQVAHTAFSIIYILNDQNVGNSTVFMNHDRNYLSIYKDIEIDTADYSDIKEGTVIIFPSNFHHKVKRIKIPNRMTVSYNILGVL
;
A
#
# COMPACT_ATOMS: atom_id res chain seq x y z
N MET A 1 -9.02 0.42 29.83
CA MET A 1 -9.85 0.94 28.72
C MET A 1 -10.02 -0.23 27.75
N SER A 2 -11.23 -0.76 27.65
CA SER A 2 -11.48 -1.97 26.85
C SER A 2 -11.90 -1.55 25.47
N PHE A 3 -11.10 -1.86 24.43
CA PHE A 3 -11.51 -1.73 23.04
C PHE A 3 -12.21 -3.01 22.62
N ILE A 4 -13.46 -2.89 22.21
CA ILE A 4 -14.10 -3.93 21.41
C ILE A 4 -13.96 -3.45 19.97
N SER A 5 -12.98 -3.99 19.24
CA SER A 5 -12.91 -3.78 17.80
C SER A 5 -13.94 -4.69 17.14
N ILE A 6 -15.04 -4.11 16.66
CA ILE A 6 -16.07 -4.83 15.90
C ILE A 6 -15.69 -4.88 14.41
N ILE A 7 -14.62 -4.19 14.01
CA ILE A 7 -14.26 -3.96 12.61
C ILE A 7 -12.98 -4.72 12.30
N SER A 8 -13.09 -5.57 11.27
CA SER A 8 -11.96 -6.35 10.77
C SER A 8 -10.94 -5.54 9.94
N GLN A 9 -10.83 -4.24 10.16
CA GLN A 9 -9.98 -3.35 9.37
C GLN A 9 -9.15 -2.46 10.28
N PHE A 10 -7.90 -2.25 9.91
CA PHE A 10 -6.97 -1.37 10.61
C PHE A 10 -6.10 -0.61 9.63
N LEU A 11 -5.59 0.51 10.06
CA LEU A 11 -4.48 1.22 9.44
C LEU A 11 -3.35 1.30 10.45
N TYR A 12 -2.20 0.79 10.06
CA TYR A 12 -0.96 1.03 10.78
C TYR A 12 -0.06 1.89 9.90
N TYR A 13 0.56 2.89 10.47
CA TYR A 13 1.51 3.72 9.73
C TYR A 13 2.70 4.12 10.58
N ARG A 14 3.82 4.29 9.92
CA ARG A 14 5.03 4.83 10.53
C ARG A 14 5.85 5.62 9.52
N THR A 15 6.61 6.59 10.00
CA THR A 15 7.62 7.27 9.19
C THR A 15 8.89 6.43 9.15
N ILE A 16 9.52 6.34 7.98
CA ILE A 16 10.76 5.60 7.74
C ILE A 16 11.95 6.51 7.98
N PRO A 17 12.83 6.21 8.96
CA PRO A 17 14.01 7.03 9.23
C PRO A 17 14.95 7.13 8.03
N GLU A 18 15.07 6.05 7.25
CA GLU A 18 15.96 5.94 6.10
C GLU A 18 15.34 6.52 4.81
N HIS A 19 14.23 7.25 4.91
CA HIS A 19 13.46 7.73 3.77
C HIS A 19 14.30 8.48 2.73
N GLU A 20 15.11 9.43 3.15
CA GLU A 20 15.91 10.24 2.24
C GLU A 20 16.91 9.40 1.43
N GLU A 21 17.52 8.40 2.06
CA GLU A 21 18.44 7.50 1.39
C GLU A 21 17.69 6.59 0.40
N ILE A 22 16.54 6.06 0.79
CA ILE A 22 15.67 5.28 -0.08
C ILE A 22 15.23 6.10 -1.29
N LYS A 23 14.74 7.30 -1.05
CA LYS A 23 14.28 8.21 -2.12
C LYS A 23 15.41 8.53 -3.10
N LYS A 24 16.59 8.86 -2.60
CA LYS A 24 17.78 9.14 -3.41
C LYS A 24 18.16 7.96 -4.31
N GLN A 25 18.00 6.73 -3.84
CA GLN A 25 18.34 5.53 -4.62
C GLN A 25 17.24 5.15 -5.60
N LEU A 26 15.98 5.26 -5.22
CA LEU A 26 14.84 4.77 -6.02
C LEU A 26 14.40 5.76 -7.08
N MET A 27 14.29 7.04 -6.76
CA MET A 27 13.74 8.04 -7.67
C MET A 27 14.39 8.07 -9.06
N PRO A 28 15.73 8.10 -9.17
CA PRO A 28 16.39 8.10 -10.49
C PRO A 28 16.04 6.85 -11.31
N LYS A 29 16.01 5.70 -10.68
CA LYS A 29 15.71 4.42 -11.34
C LYS A 29 14.25 4.33 -11.79
N ILE A 30 13.32 4.82 -10.97
CA ILE A 30 11.90 4.90 -11.33
C ILE A 30 11.70 5.83 -12.53
N LEU A 31 12.31 7.00 -12.53
CA LEU A 31 12.19 7.96 -13.63
C LEU A 31 12.82 7.43 -14.92
N GLU A 32 13.93 6.71 -14.84
CA GLU A 32 14.53 6.02 -15.98
C GLU A 32 13.60 4.96 -16.57
N GLN A 33 12.97 4.15 -15.73
CA GLN A 33 11.99 3.16 -16.17
C GLN A 33 10.76 3.82 -16.80
N GLU A 34 10.25 4.88 -16.18
CA GLU A 34 9.11 5.62 -16.68
C GLU A 34 9.38 6.18 -18.10
N GLU A 35 10.55 6.76 -18.31
CA GLU A 35 10.94 7.27 -19.63
C GLU A 35 11.03 6.14 -20.68
N LYS A 36 11.57 4.99 -20.27
CA LYS A 36 11.67 3.81 -21.14
C LYS A 36 10.31 3.26 -21.57
N PHE A 37 9.32 3.30 -20.68
CA PHE A 37 8.00 2.69 -20.89
C PHE A 37 6.86 3.71 -21.06
N LYS A 38 7.16 4.99 -21.24
CA LYS A 38 6.16 6.08 -21.29
C LYS A 38 5.04 5.87 -22.34
N ASN A 39 5.34 5.16 -23.42
CA ASN A 39 4.37 4.87 -24.47
C ASN A 39 3.43 3.71 -24.14
N ASN A 40 3.68 2.98 -23.07
CA ASN A 40 2.91 1.81 -22.66
C ASN A 40 1.93 2.13 -21.51
N ASN A 41 1.83 3.39 -21.11
CA ASN A 41 0.96 3.79 -20.03
C ASN A 41 -0.51 3.69 -20.46
N ILE A 42 -1.24 2.77 -19.86
CA ILE A 42 -2.65 2.53 -20.17
C ILE A 42 -3.48 2.79 -18.90
N GLY A 43 -4.37 3.76 -18.97
CA GLY A 43 -5.61 3.66 -18.23
C GLY A 43 -5.81 4.47 -16.96
N ILE A 44 -4.87 5.30 -16.51
CA ILE A 44 -5.15 6.22 -15.39
C ILE A 44 -4.99 7.65 -15.87
N GLU A 45 -6.08 8.41 -15.83
CA GLU A 45 -6.05 9.81 -16.22
C GLU A 45 -5.07 10.60 -15.31
N ASN A 46 -4.13 11.29 -15.93
CA ASN A 46 -3.12 12.11 -15.27
C ASN A 46 -2.27 11.37 -14.22
N ALA A 47 -2.08 10.06 -14.39
CA ALA A 47 -1.15 9.29 -13.58
C ALA A 47 -0.38 8.29 -14.44
N TYR A 48 0.78 7.90 -13.95
CA TYR A 48 1.60 6.82 -14.50
C TYR A 48 1.73 5.73 -13.45
N THR A 49 1.41 4.50 -13.81
CA THR A 49 1.59 3.35 -12.92
C THR A 49 2.35 2.24 -13.61
N SER A 50 3.31 1.66 -12.93
CA SER A 50 4.03 0.51 -13.41
C SER A 50 3.19 -0.77 -13.39
N TYR A 51 2.07 -0.79 -12.65
CA TYR A 51 1.17 -1.93 -12.58
C TYR A 51 0.54 -2.31 -13.93
N SER A 52 0.28 -1.32 -14.79
CA SER A 52 -0.37 -1.53 -16.08
C SER A 52 0.59 -1.84 -17.24
N ILE A 53 1.90 -1.81 -17.02
CA ILE A 53 2.89 -1.94 -18.09
C ILE A 53 3.07 -3.40 -18.49
N ASP A 54 3.23 -4.27 -17.52
CA ASP A 54 3.45 -5.70 -17.71
C ASP A 54 3.13 -6.43 -16.40
N LYS A 55 2.29 -7.46 -16.45
CA LYS A 55 1.95 -8.26 -15.29
C LYS A 55 3.20 -8.98 -14.74
N ASP A 56 4.02 -9.52 -15.65
CA ASP A 56 5.26 -10.19 -15.27
C ASP A 56 6.27 -9.22 -14.65
N TRP A 57 6.22 -7.96 -15.08
CA TRP A 57 7.06 -6.91 -14.53
C TRP A 57 6.71 -6.58 -13.07
N CYS A 58 5.43 -6.53 -12.72
CA CYS A 58 4.99 -6.31 -11.35
C CYS A 58 5.40 -7.46 -10.43
N GLU A 59 5.32 -8.69 -10.91
CA GLU A 59 5.67 -9.89 -10.15
C GLU A 59 7.19 -10.05 -9.99
N ASN A 60 7.98 -9.60 -10.98
CA ASN A 60 9.43 -9.75 -11.04
C ASN A 60 10.20 -8.44 -10.92
N ASN A 61 9.58 -7.38 -10.42
CA ASN A 61 10.24 -6.08 -10.36
C ASN A 61 11.36 -6.04 -9.33
N SER A 62 12.55 -6.40 -9.77
CA SER A 62 13.77 -6.40 -8.95
C SER A 62 14.07 -5.02 -8.34
N LEU A 63 13.67 -3.91 -8.98
CA LEU A 63 13.87 -2.58 -8.46
C LEU A 63 13.17 -2.35 -7.11
N LEU A 64 11.97 -2.92 -6.94
CA LEU A 64 11.14 -2.73 -5.76
C LEU A 64 11.16 -3.93 -4.80
N THR A 65 11.54 -5.12 -5.28
CA THR A 65 11.48 -6.38 -4.52
C THR A 65 12.84 -7.01 -4.21
N GLU A 66 13.86 -6.77 -5.03
CA GLU A 66 15.24 -7.21 -4.77
C GLU A 66 15.82 -6.50 -3.53
N PRO A 67 17.00 -6.93 -3.00
CA PRO A 67 17.61 -6.37 -1.80
C PRO A 67 17.93 -4.90 -1.97
N SER A 68 16.87 -4.19 -2.30
CA SER A 68 16.79 -2.75 -2.27
C SER A 68 16.69 -2.34 -0.82
N VAL A 69 17.07 -1.13 -0.53
CA VAL A 69 16.86 -0.49 0.76
C VAL A 69 15.39 -0.55 1.24
N VAL A 70 14.42 -0.80 0.34
CA VAL A 70 13.00 -0.82 0.67
C VAL A 70 12.51 -2.15 1.23
N LYS A 71 12.98 -3.28 0.69
CA LYS A 71 12.53 -4.61 1.12
C LYS A 71 12.70 -4.87 2.61
N PRO A 72 13.85 -4.59 3.23
CA PRO A 72 14.01 -4.74 4.68
C PRO A 72 13.01 -3.89 5.48
N VAL A 73 12.76 -2.67 5.03
CA VAL A 73 11.81 -1.75 5.67
C VAL A 73 10.38 -2.27 5.59
N VAL A 74 9.99 -2.82 4.44
CA VAL A 74 8.67 -3.44 4.24
C VAL A 74 8.49 -4.64 5.16
N LEU A 75 9.45 -5.56 5.19
CA LEU A 75 9.41 -6.75 6.04
C LEU A 75 9.39 -6.39 7.53
N GLN A 76 10.23 -5.44 7.95
CA GLN A 76 10.23 -4.94 9.32
C GLN A 76 8.86 -4.33 9.70
N THR A 77 8.23 -3.59 8.79
CA THR A 77 6.90 -3.01 9.06
C THR A 77 5.85 -4.10 9.25
N ILE A 78 5.92 -5.19 8.49
CA ILE A 78 5.02 -6.34 8.67
C ILE A 78 5.23 -6.97 10.04
N ASP A 79 6.48 -7.21 10.43
CA ASP A 79 6.81 -7.81 11.73
C ASP A 79 6.32 -6.92 12.89
N GLU A 80 6.49 -5.61 12.80
CA GLU A 80 6.00 -4.65 13.80
C GLU A 80 4.49 -4.72 13.95
N VAL A 81 3.75 -4.72 12.83
CA VAL A 81 2.28 -4.82 12.84
C VAL A 81 1.82 -6.14 13.44
N VAL A 82 2.38 -7.26 12.98
CA VAL A 82 2.00 -8.59 13.46
C VAL A 82 2.29 -8.73 14.96
N ASN A 83 3.44 -8.23 15.43
CA ASN A 83 3.78 -8.24 16.85
C ASN A 83 2.88 -7.32 17.66
N HIS A 84 2.56 -6.13 17.15
CA HIS A 84 1.64 -5.21 17.83
C HIS A 84 0.25 -5.85 17.98
N MET A 85 -0.25 -6.50 16.94
CA MET A 85 -1.55 -7.17 16.97
C MET A 85 -1.56 -8.33 17.96
N LYS A 86 -0.52 -9.18 17.97
CA LYS A 86 -0.37 -10.29 18.92
C LYS A 86 -0.34 -9.82 20.38
N ASN A 87 0.38 -8.75 20.65
CA ASN A 87 0.61 -8.27 22.02
C ASN A 87 -0.60 -7.53 22.61
N ASN A 88 -1.53 -7.08 21.78
CA ASN A 88 -2.66 -6.26 22.23
C ASN A 88 -4.02 -6.95 22.09
N ASP A 89 -4.06 -8.22 21.69
CA ASP A 89 -5.29 -8.98 21.41
C ASP A 89 -6.29 -8.24 20.49
N LEU A 90 -5.77 -7.35 19.66
CA LEU A 90 -6.59 -6.42 18.88
C LEU A 90 -7.27 -7.11 17.69
N TYR A 91 -6.85 -8.35 17.36
CA TYR A 91 -7.28 -8.96 16.13
C TYR A 91 -7.09 -10.48 16.09
N PRO A 92 -8.02 -11.24 15.52
CA PRO A 92 -7.71 -12.58 15.08
C PRO A 92 -6.73 -12.46 13.92
N ILE A 93 -5.43 -12.49 14.22
CA ILE A 93 -4.41 -12.57 13.20
C ILE A 93 -4.64 -13.91 12.50
N PRO A 94 -4.82 -13.92 11.18
CA PRO A 94 -4.79 -15.17 10.45
C PRO A 94 -3.50 -15.90 10.85
N PRO A 95 -3.54 -17.21 11.10
CA PRO A 95 -2.39 -17.97 11.60
C PRO A 95 -1.35 -18.18 10.50
N TYR A 96 -0.95 -17.09 9.85
CA TYR A 96 0.09 -17.14 8.84
C TYR A 96 1.45 -17.44 9.49
N LYS A 97 2.14 -18.42 8.94
CA LYS A 97 3.47 -18.83 9.36
C LYS A 97 4.55 -17.91 8.82
N GLU A 98 4.35 -17.48 7.58
CA GLU A 98 5.32 -16.69 6.84
C GLU A 98 4.62 -15.64 5.98
N TYR A 99 5.35 -14.56 5.65
CA TYR A 99 4.90 -13.48 4.79
C TYR A 99 5.87 -13.28 3.63
N PHE A 100 5.31 -13.04 2.43
CA PHE A 100 6.08 -12.81 1.22
C PHE A 100 5.57 -11.59 0.48
N ILE A 101 6.47 -10.85 -0.16
CA ILE A 101 6.09 -9.83 -1.13
C ILE A 101 5.70 -10.56 -2.42
N SER A 102 4.44 -10.46 -2.85
CA SER A 102 3.99 -11.09 -4.10
C SER A 102 4.26 -10.22 -5.31
N ASN A 103 3.92 -8.94 -5.19
CA ASN A 103 4.14 -7.97 -6.25
C ASN A 103 4.36 -6.58 -5.67
N ALA A 104 5.00 -5.71 -6.47
CA ALA A 104 5.25 -4.34 -6.13
C ALA A 104 5.14 -3.46 -7.38
N TRP A 105 4.63 -2.26 -7.21
CA TRP A 105 4.55 -1.26 -8.28
C TRP A 105 4.67 0.14 -7.72
N TYR A 106 4.98 1.10 -8.56
CA TYR A 106 4.88 2.51 -8.22
C TYR A 106 3.79 3.20 -9.04
N THR A 107 3.25 4.27 -8.48
CA THR A 107 2.34 5.16 -9.18
C THR A 107 2.78 6.59 -8.95
N ARG A 108 2.95 7.35 -10.03
CA ARG A 108 3.21 8.78 -10.00
C ARG A 108 1.97 9.52 -10.50
N TYR A 109 1.49 10.43 -9.70
CA TYR A 109 0.31 11.25 -10.00
C TYR A 109 0.72 12.65 -10.41
N ASN A 110 0.17 13.12 -11.51
CA ASN A 110 0.22 14.52 -11.94
C ASN A 110 -1.00 15.28 -11.40
N THR A 111 -1.03 16.60 -11.60
CA THR A 111 -2.19 17.42 -11.23
C THR A 111 -3.46 16.90 -11.90
N GLY A 112 -4.50 16.69 -11.12
CA GLY A 112 -5.77 16.14 -11.57
C GLY A 112 -5.84 14.62 -11.57
N GLY A 113 -4.71 13.92 -11.39
CA GLY A 113 -4.67 12.46 -11.29
C GLY A 113 -5.40 11.95 -10.05
N SER A 114 -6.10 10.84 -10.17
CA SER A 114 -6.83 10.18 -9.09
C SER A 114 -6.86 8.68 -9.35
N PHE A 115 -7.24 7.93 -8.35
CA PHE A 115 -7.52 6.50 -8.48
C PHE A 115 -8.81 6.18 -7.75
N ASP A 116 -9.75 5.52 -8.42
CA ASP A 116 -11.05 5.19 -7.86
C ASP A 116 -10.97 4.12 -6.77
N TYR A 117 -12.06 3.94 -6.03
CA TYR A 117 -12.15 2.93 -4.99
C TYR A 117 -11.87 1.53 -5.53
N HIS A 118 -10.91 0.88 -4.91
CA HIS A 118 -10.52 -0.49 -5.18
C HIS A 118 -9.98 -1.13 -3.89
N ASN A 119 -9.81 -2.44 -3.94
CA ASN A 119 -9.10 -3.23 -2.95
C ASN A 119 -8.15 -4.19 -3.67
N HIS A 120 -7.37 -4.93 -2.91
CA HIS A 120 -6.43 -5.91 -3.45
C HIS A 120 -6.85 -7.34 -3.06
N GLU A 121 -8.17 -7.58 -3.00
CA GLU A 121 -8.71 -8.86 -2.57
C GLU A 121 -8.25 -10.05 -3.41
N ASN A 122 -7.91 -11.09 -2.67
CA ASN A 122 -8.09 -12.50 -2.97
C ASN A 122 -7.53 -13.04 -4.28
N SER A 123 -6.25 -12.90 -4.47
CA SER A 123 -5.57 -13.95 -5.21
C SER A 123 -5.13 -15.04 -4.22
N GLN A 124 -5.70 -16.24 -4.38
CA GLN A 124 -5.17 -17.42 -3.77
C GLN A 124 -3.96 -17.85 -4.61
N HIS A 125 -2.83 -18.03 -3.95
CA HIS A 125 -1.59 -18.47 -4.58
C HIS A 125 -1.18 -19.81 -3.99
N ILE A 126 -0.41 -20.57 -4.76
CA ILE A 126 0.24 -21.79 -4.25
C ILE A 126 1.74 -21.50 -4.25
N ILE A 127 2.35 -21.49 -3.06
CA ILE A 127 3.78 -21.31 -2.86
C ILE A 127 4.31 -22.60 -2.21
N ASP A 128 5.20 -23.28 -2.89
CA ASP A 128 5.79 -24.56 -2.43
C ASP A 128 4.74 -25.59 -1.96
N GLY A 129 3.61 -25.66 -2.68
CA GLY A 129 2.50 -26.56 -2.38
C GLY A 129 1.60 -26.12 -1.23
N GLN A 130 1.84 -24.96 -0.64
CA GLN A 130 1.02 -24.37 0.42
C GLN A 130 0.11 -23.26 -0.13
N VAL A 131 -1.07 -23.14 0.47
CA VAL A 131 -2.02 -22.08 0.11
C VAL A 131 -1.58 -20.78 0.77
N ALA A 132 -1.43 -19.73 -0.04
CA ALA A 132 -1.16 -18.38 0.39
C ALA A 132 -2.29 -17.44 -0.03
N HIS A 133 -2.57 -16.44 0.80
CA HIS A 133 -3.57 -15.42 0.52
C HIS A 133 -2.96 -14.03 0.61
N THR A 134 -3.48 -13.06 -0.14
CA THR A 134 -3.12 -11.67 0.05
C THR A 134 -3.60 -11.21 1.43
N ALA A 135 -2.66 -11.03 2.34
CA ALA A 135 -2.93 -10.69 3.74
C ALA A 135 -3.01 -9.18 3.94
N PHE A 136 -1.99 -8.48 3.47
CA PHE A 136 -1.85 -7.04 3.64
C PHE A 136 -1.50 -6.36 2.32
N SER A 137 -1.84 -5.09 2.25
CA SER A 137 -1.31 -4.17 1.27
C SER A 137 -0.54 -3.05 1.96
N ILE A 138 0.50 -2.57 1.29
CA ILE A 138 1.35 -1.51 1.79
C ILE A 138 1.39 -0.38 0.77
N ILE A 139 1.31 0.85 1.25
CA ILE A 139 1.57 2.07 0.50
C ILE A 139 2.74 2.79 1.17
N TYR A 140 3.82 3.01 0.43
CA TYR A 140 4.93 3.85 0.84
C TYR A 140 4.86 5.17 0.07
N ILE A 141 4.73 6.29 0.77
CA ILE A 141 4.70 7.63 0.18
C ILE A 141 6.15 8.05 -0.10
N LEU A 142 6.61 7.77 -1.33
CA LEU A 142 8.00 8.01 -1.73
C LEU A 142 8.28 9.49 -2.01
N ASN A 143 7.31 10.21 -2.58
CA ASN A 143 7.41 11.63 -2.86
C ASN A 143 6.04 12.29 -2.73
N ASP A 144 5.95 13.32 -1.92
CA ASP A 144 4.73 14.10 -1.77
C ASP A 144 5.05 15.48 -1.19
N GLN A 145 4.58 16.54 -1.83
CA GLN A 145 4.79 17.89 -1.34
C GLN A 145 3.85 18.27 -0.18
N ASN A 146 3.19 17.30 0.44
CA ASN A 146 2.39 17.44 1.66
C ASN A 146 1.24 18.47 1.61
N VAL A 147 0.70 18.77 0.44
CA VAL A 147 -0.34 19.78 0.32
C VAL A 147 -1.66 19.16 -0.14
N GLY A 148 -2.34 18.50 0.78
CA GLY A 148 -3.71 18.02 0.59
C GLY A 148 -3.86 16.88 -0.42
N ASN A 149 -2.77 16.20 -0.73
CA ASN A 149 -2.81 14.92 -1.44
C ASN A 149 -3.16 13.81 -0.45
N SER A 150 -4.11 12.97 -0.78
CA SER A 150 -4.56 11.97 0.18
C SER A 150 -4.94 10.65 -0.43
N THR A 151 -4.76 9.62 0.38
CA THR A 151 -5.41 8.32 0.20
C THR A 151 -6.57 8.25 1.18
N VAL A 152 -7.74 7.87 0.70
CA VAL A 152 -8.94 7.71 1.52
C VAL A 152 -9.27 6.24 1.60
N PHE A 153 -9.42 5.75 2.81
CA PHE A 153 -9.85 4.40 3.11
C PHE A 153 -11.32 4.41 3.50
N MET A 154 -12.08 3.45 2.99
CA MET A 154 -13.51 3.35 3.24
C MET A 154 -13.83 2.03 3.92
N ASN A 155 -14.40 2.12 5.08
CA ASN A 155 -14.96 0.95 5.74
C ASN A 155 -16.35 0.66 5.15
N HIS A 156 -16.43 -0.39 4.35
CA HIS A 156 -17.69 -0.93 3.83
C HIS A 156 -18.23 -2.05 4.73
N ASP A 157 -18.42 -1.78 6.00
CA ASP A 157 -19.11 -2.76 6.83
C ASP A 157 -20.61 -2.79 6.47
N ARG A 158 -20.93 -3.45 5.36
CA ARG A 158 -22.31 -3.61 4.85
C ARG A 158 -23.16 -4.56 5.71
N ASN A 159 -22.63 -5.11 6.77
CA ASN A 159 -23.32 -6.08 7.58
C ASN A 159 -24.07 -5.40 8.73
N TYR A 160 -25.37 -5.23 8.51
CA TYR A 160 -26.47 -5.21 9.47
C TYR A 160 -27.02 -3.91 10.05
N LEU A 161 -26.40 -2.76 9.95
CA LEU A 161 -27.11 -1.57 10.42
C LEU A 161 -26.91 -0.41 9.44
N SER A 162 -27.88 -0.21 8.57
CA SER A 162 -28.00 0.94 7.64
C SER A 162 -28.01 2.32 8.31
N ILE A 163 -27.62 2.41 9.57
CA ILE A 163 -27.57 3.64 10.37
C ILE A 163 -26.19 4.26 10.39
N TYR A 164 -25.13 3.51 10.06
CA TYR A 164 -23.78 4.04 10.02
C TYR A 164 -23.43 4.41 8.59
N LYS A 165 -23.17 5.69 8.39
CA LYS A 165 -22.52 6.18 7.16
C LYS A 165 -21.21 5.44 6.97
N ASP A 166 -20.85 5.15 5.71
CA ASP A 166 -19.50 4.72 5.38
C ASP A 166 -18.49 5.64 6.08
N ILE A 167 -17.63 5.07 6.90
CA ILE A 167 -16.61 5.86 7.59
C ILE A 167 -15.43 5.96 6.62
N GLU A 168 -15.20 7.17 6.12
CA GLU A 168 -14.00 7.49 5.38
C GLU A 168 -12.89 7.92 6.35
N ILE A 169 -11.71 7.32 6.20
CA ILE A 169 -10.47 7.74 6.85
C ILE A 169 -9.61 8.40 5.80
N ASP A 170 -9.47 9.71 5.88
CA ASP A 170 -8.63 10.49 4.97
C ASP A 170 -7.24 10.68 5.57
N THR A 171 -6.20 10.26 4.86
CA THR A 171 -4.82 10.45 5.33
C THR A 171 -4.44 11.93 5.48
N ALA A 172 -5.13 12.85 4.81
CA ALA A 172 -4.91 14.28 4.98
C ALA A 172 -5.32 14.82 6.35
N ASP A 173 -6.17 14.09 7.09
CA ASP A 173 -6.59 14.46 8.45
C ASP A 173 -5.53 14.12 9.51
N TYR A 174 -4.47 13.39 9.12
CA TYR A 174 -3.39 12.93 10.00
C TYR A 174 -2.06 13.59 9.61
N SER A 175 -1.63 14.56 10.38
CA SER A 175 -0.40 15.34 10.10
C SER A 175 0.88 14.50 10.04
N ASP A 176 0.85 13.33 10.66
CA ASP A 176 1.99 12.40 10.70
C ASP A 176 2.08 11.52 9.44
N ILE A 177 1.00 11.46 8.64
CA ILE A 177 1.00 10.75 7.38
C ILE A 177 1.44 11.71 6.28
N LYS A 178 2.68 11.59 5.88
CA LYS A 178 3.36 12.47 4.93
C LYS A 178 4.39 11.71 4.10
N GLU A 179 5.16 12.42 3.29
CA GLU A 179 6.32 11.85 2.61
C GLU A 179 7.22 11.10 3.59
N GLY A 180 7.67 9.93 3.21
CA GLY A 180 8.44 9.02 4.06
C GLY A 180 7.58 8.08 4.92
N THR A 181 6.25 8.16 4.85
CA THR A 181 5.38 7.27 5.62
C THR A 181 5.08 5.98 4.85
N VAL A 182 5.18 4.85 5.55
CA VAL A 182 4.62 3.56 5.14
C VAL A 182 3.29 3.35 5.85
N ILE A 183 2.27 2.97 5.09
CA ILE A 183 0.93 2.62 5.58
C ILE A 183 0.69 1.15 5.24
N ILE A 184 0.34 0.33 6.23
CA ILE A 184 -0.08 -1.07 6.05
C ILE A 184 -1.53 -1.26 6.46
N PHE A 185 -2.26 -2.05 5.69
CA PHE A 185 -3.68 -2.30 5.89
C PHE A 185 -4.07 -3.68 5.34
N PRO A 186 -5.19 -4.27 5.81
CA PRO A 186 -5.74 -5.49 5.23
C PRO A 186 -6.01 -5.33 3.74
N SER A 187 -5.67 -6.33 2.93
CA SER A 187 -5.78 -6.25 1.46
C SER A 187 -7.21 -6.00 0.96
N ASN A 188 -8.22 -6.37 1.74
CA ASN A 188 -9.63 -6.15 1.44
C ASN A 188 -10.14 -4.75 1.82
N PHE A 189 -9.29 -3.89 2.39
CA PHE A 189 -9.67 -2.54 2.74
C PHE A 189 -9.79 -1.66 1.49
N HIS A 190 -11.01 -1.20 1.18
CA HIS A 190 -11.24 -0.33 0.04
C HIS A 190 -10.57 1.02 0.25
N HIS A 191 -9.89 1.49 -0.79
CA HIS A 191 -9.22 2.78 -0.76
C HIS A 191 -9.21 3.43 -2.13
N LYS A 192 -9.06 4.75 -2.14
CA LYS A 192 -8.93 5.60 -3.34
C LYS A 192 -7.85 6.63 -3.15
N VAL A 193 -7.36 7.20 -4.23
CA VAL A 193 -6.53 8.40 -4.20
C VAL A 193 -7.37 9.57 -4.68
N LYS A 194 -7.55 10.58 -3.83
CA LYS A 194 -8.24 11.82 -4.19
C LYS A 194 -7.51 12.52 -5.33
N ARG A 195 -8.26 13.34 -6.06
CA ARG A 195 -7.69 14.14 -7.16
C ARG A 195 -6.52 14.99 -6.65
N ILE A 196 -5.34 14.73 -7.21
CA ILE A 196 -4.08 15.35 -6.83
C ILE A 196 -4.08 16.82 -7.21
N LYS A 197 -3.74 17.68 -6.26
CA LYS A 197 -3.67 19.14 -6.45
C LYS A 197 -2.27 19.58 -6.88
N ILE A 198 -1.25 18.97 -6.29
CA ILE A 198 0.16 19.27 -6.58
C ILE A 198 0.78 18.05 -7.27
N PRO A 199 1.44 18.23 -8.41
CA PRO A 199 1.96 17.12 -9.20
C PRO A 199 3.13 16.40 -8.50
N ASN A 200 3.51 15.27 -9.09
CA ASN A 200 4.63 14.44 -8.66
C ASN A 200 4.45 13.73 -7.31
N ARG A 201 3.21 13.57 -6.83
CA ARG A 201 3.00 12.56 -5.78
C ARG A 201 3.39 11.19 -6.32
N MET A 202 4.23 10.49 -5.58
CA MET A 202 4.66 9.14 -5.95
C MET A 202 4.50 8.21 -4.77
N THR A 203 3.84 7.08 -5.02
CA THR A 203 3.70 5.99 -4.05
C THR A 203 4.32 4.71 -4.60
N VAL A 204 4.89 3.91 -3.72
CA VAL A 204 5.28 2.52 -4.01
C VAL A 204 4.33 1.62 -3.24
N SER A 205 3.71 0.67 -3.93
CA SER A 205 2.73 -0.23 -3.34
C SER A 205 3.23 -1.66 -3.37
N TYR A 206 2.83 -2.43 -2.35
CA TYR A 206 3.19 -3.85 -2.21
C TYR A 206 1.95 -4.65 -1.83
N ASN A 207 1.82 -5.84 -2.39
CA ASN A 207 0.93 -6.88 -1.87
C ASN A 207 1.74 -7.92 -1.11
N ILE A 208 1.25 -8.29 0.05
CA ILE A 208 1.89 -9.22 0.97
C ILE A 208 1.02 -10.47 1.07
N LEU A 209 1.62 -11.60 0.72
CA LEU A 209 1.00 -12.92 0.92
C LEU A 209 1.32 -13.45 2.30
N GLY A 210 0.33 -14.05 2.93
CA GLY A 210 0.51 -14.88 4.12
C GLY A 210 0.27 -16.34 3.80
N VAL A 211 1.18 -17.23 4.22
CA VAL A 211 1.07 -18.69 4.09
C VAL A 211 0.46 -19.27 5.36
N LEU A 212 -0.57 -20.13 5.21
CA LEU A 212 -1.28 -20.79 6.30
C LEU A 212 -0.50 -21.98 6.91
#